data_ed5de7a393330087ad580ba7300b6750
#
_entry.id   ed5de7a393330087ad580ba7300b6750
#
_cell.length_a   1.000
_cell.length_b   1.000
_cell.length_c   1.000
_cell.angle_alpha   90.00
_cell.angle_beta   90.00
_cell.angle_gamma   90.00
#
_symmetry.space_group_name_H-M   'P 1'
#
loop_
_entity.id
_entity.type
_entity.pdbx_description
1 polymer ?
#
loop_
_entity_poly.entity_id
_entity_poly.type
_entity_poly.pdbx_seq_one_letter_code
_entity_poly.pdbx_strand_id
1 'polypeptide(L)'
;MKITFEKKKTDNDHLVIVYNRNFKNYKAQQILPEENQILKSAVARDNKLNEAIETFHFRHKNDIKSLTIVKVDFSGNPDEFSKTEAYGGKLFSFLERKGFSKILMMFIHLSENKELASSLLNGFSLKSYRFDKYKVKTKKKVNIQTLKILDLNNDISKNQRDILTNGKAVKGVFLTRDLVSEPANILFPQKFVEICNVLKKVGVSVEVFDEKKLRSLGMLALLGVAQGSVKPARVMIMRWNGSNDKKQPPIAFIGKGVTFDTGGISIKPSGGMEDMKWDMGGAGVVAGLMYTLALRKSKANVLGAVGLVENMPDGNAQRPGDIVKSMSGQTIEVLNTDAEGRLVLADVLWYIKEKFKPKLMVDLATLTGAIIVALGDRYAGLFSNNEDLSEKLLKSSRITRELIWRLPLDKEFDKLLNCNVADMKNITGTRGAGSITAAQFLKRFVGDVPWAHLDIAGVTWSKKGTDLSRPGGTGFGVRLLDHFVKQNYG
;
A
#
# COMPACT_ATOMS: atom_id res chain seq x y z
N MET A 1 -13.50 11.88 6.25
CA MET A 1 -13.69 12.08 7.72
C MET A 1 -12.74 13.18 8.18
N LYS A 2 -13.22 14.15 8.98
CA LYS A 2 -12.40 15.23 9.57
C LYS A 2 -11.97 14.80 10.99
N ILE A 3 -10.68 14.93 11.31
CA ILE A 3 -10.14 14.68 12.66
C ILE A 3 -9.73 16.04 13.25
N THR A 4 -10.20 16.35 14.46
CA THR A 4 -9.88 17.58 15.19
C THR A 4 -9.54 17.30 16.64
N PHE A 5 -8.93 18.25 17.33
CA PHE A 5 -8.64 18.18 18.77
C PHE A 5 -9.49 19.19 19.49
N GLU A 6 -10.07 18.77 20.62
CA GLU A 6 -10.96 19.59 21.45
C GLU A 6 -10.43 19.62 22.88
N LYS A 7 -10.60 20.78 23.52
CA LYS A 7 -10.23 20.98 24.93
C LYS A 7 -11.39 20.75 25.89
N LYS A 8 -12.61 20.66 25.35
CA LYS A 8 -13.84 20.49 26.13
C LYS A 8 -14.73 19.45 25.46
N LYS A 9 -15.44 18.70 26.27
CA LYS A 9 -16.49 17.79 25.82
C LYS A 9 -17.64 18.59 25.21
N THR A 10 -18.16 18.11 24.06
CA THR A 10 -19.37 18.63 23.42
C THR A 10 -20.50 17.63 23.60
N ASP A 11 -21.68 18.10 24.02
CA ASP A 11 -22.79 17.21 24.42
C ASP A 11 -23.46 16.42 23.29
N ASN A 12 -23.23 16.82 22.04
CA ASN A 12 -23.87 16.23 20.85
C ASN A 12 -23.03 15.14 20.15
N ASP A 13 -21.88 14.80 20.69
CA ASP A 13 -21.00 13.80 20.09
C ASP A 13 -21.09 12.46 20.88
N HIS A 14 -21.03 11.34 20.17
CA HIS A 14 -20.95 10.04 20.83
C HIS A 14 -19.58 9.87 21.47
N LEU A 15 -19.56 9.66 22.79
CA LEU A 15 -18.32 9.51 23.55
C LEU A 15 -17.75 8.09 23.39
N VAL A 16 -16.49 8.01 23.02
CA VAL A 16 -15.68 6.78 22.99
C VAL A 16 -14.53 6.95 23.95
N ILE A 17 -14.44 6.10 24.96
CA ILE A 17 -13.33 6.08 25.92
C ILE A 17 -12.42 4.90 25.59
N VAL A 18 -11.15 5.21 25.32
CA VAL A 18 -10.10 4.21 25.09
C VAL A 18 -9.22 4.14 26.33
N TYR A 19 -9.06 2.96 26.90
CA TYR A 19 -8.15 2.74 27.99
C TYR A 19 -7.22 1.55 27.75
N ASN A 20 -6.02 1.66 28.30
CA ASN A 20 -5.02 0.61 28.27
C ASN A 20 -5.11 -0.21 29.58
N ARG A 21 -5.32 -1.51 29.49
CA ARG A 21 -5.45 -2.43 30.64
C ARG A 21 -4.21 -2.46 31.53
N ASN A 22 -3.05 -2.10 31.01
CA ASN A 22 -1.80 -2.06 31.76
C ASN A 22 -1.74 -0.91 32.80
N PHE A 23 -2.68 0.05 32.75
CA PHE A 23 -2.76 1.15 33.71
C PHE A 23 -3.87 0.93 34.73
N LYS A 24 -3.51 0.91 36.03
CA LYS A 24 -4.45 0.65 37.13
C LYS A 24 -5.24 1.87 37.63
N ASN A 25 -4.81 3.10 37.30
CA ASN A 25 -5.47 4.32 37.76
C ASN A 25 -6.30 4.96 36.64
N TYR A 26 -7.63 4.98 36.81
CA TYR A 26 -8.58 5.54 35.85
C TYR A 26 -9.21 6.80 36.42
N LYS A 27 -8.61 7.97 36.19
CA LYS A 27 -9.26 9.26 36.41
C LYS A 27 -9.62 9.85 35.05
N ALA A 28 -10.88 9.68 34.65
CA ALA A 28 -11.42 10.41 33.51
C ALA A 28 -11.93 11.76 34.00
N GLN A 29 -11.44 12.84 33.40
CA GLN A 29 -11.89 14.21 33.68
C GLN A 29 -12.96 14.65 32.67
N GLN A 30 -13.86 15.55 33.08
CA GLN A 30 -14.91 16.12 32.23
C GLN A 30 -15.90 15.11 31.62
N ILE A 31 -16.14 13.99 32.28
CA ILE A 31 -17.22 13.05 31.95
C ILE A 31 -18.34 13.14 32.99
N LEU A 32 -19.55 12.73 32.56
CA LEU A 32 -20.70 12.70 33.47
C LEU A 32 -20.50 11.68 34.61
N PRO A 33 -21.14 11.90 35.80
CA PRO A 33 -21.08 10.91 36.89
C PRO A 33 -21.47 9.51 36.45
N GLU A 34 -22.51 9.37 35.61
CA GLU A 34 -23.01 8.11 35.06
C GLU A 34 -21.99 7.47 34.12
N GLU A 35 -21.34 8.25 33.27
CA GLU A 35 -20.25 7.78 32.37
C GLU A 35 -19.08 7.26 33.20
N ASN A 36 -18.72 7.95 34.28
CA ASN A 36 -17.64 7.53 35.20
C ASN A 36 -17.98 6.23 35.93
N GLN A 37 -19.26 6.07 36.38
CA GLN A 37 -19.71 4.85 37.01
C GLN A 37 -19.65 3.66 36.00
N ILE A 38 -20.08 3.85 34.78
CA ILE A 38 -19.98 2.84 33.70
C ILE A 38 -18.52 2.47 33.44
N LEU A 39 -17.64 3.45 33.33
CA LEU A 39 -16.21 3.22 33.11
C LEU A 39 -15.61 2.40 34.26
N LYS A 40 -15.87 2.80 35.51
CA LYS A 40 -15.40 2.04 36.70
C LYS A 40 -15.91 0.60 36.69
N SER A 41 -17.18 0.40 36.36
CA SER A 41 -17.78 -0.94 36.31
C SER A 41 -17.19 -1.78 35.16
N ALA A 42 -16.93 -1.18 34.01
CA ALA A 42 -16.31 -1.87 32.88
C ALA A 42 -14.86 -2.28 33.17
N VAL A 43 -14.13 -1.41 33.86
CA VAL A 43 -12.76 -1.71 34.30
C VAL A 43 -12.75 -2.82 35.38
N ALA A 44 -13.64 -2.77 36.39
CA ALA A 44 -13.74 -3.79 37.43
C ALA A 44 -14.11 -5.18 36.90
N ARG A 45 -14.84 -5.27 35.79
CA ARG A 45 -15.24 -6.52 35.14
C ARG A 45 -14.20 -7.02 34.11
N ASP A 46 -13.08 -6.36 33.96
CA ASP A 46 -12.12 -6.59 32.88
C ASP A 46 -11.58 -8.02 32.80
N ASN A 47 -11.49 -8.71 33.92
CA ASN A 47 -11.03 -10.11 33.96
C ASN A 47 -12.07 -11.14 33.47
N LYS A 48 -13.31 -10.72 33.12
CA LYS A 48 -14.42 -11.60 32.73
C LYS A 48 -14.98 -11.36 31.33
N LEU A 49 -14.57 -10.30 30.64
CA LEU A 49 -15.18 -9.89 29.39
C LEU A 49 -14.17 -10.03 28.23
N ASN A 50 -14.49 -10.92 27.30
CA ASN A 50 -13.70 -11.17 26.08
C ASN A 50 -13.87 -10.09 25.00
N GLU A 51 -14.79 -9.13 25.17
CA GLU A 51 -15.05 -8.11 24.14
C GLU A 51 -14.23 -6.86 24.39
N ALA A 52 -13.44 -6.47 23.37
CA ALA A 52 -12.58 -5.30 23.45
C ALA A 52 -13.33 -3.97 23.19
N ILE A 53 -14.58 -4.01 22.67
CA ILE A 53 -15.40 -2.83 22.32
C ILE A 53 -16.83 -3.06 22.77
N GLU A 54 -17.31 -2.24 23.69
CA GLU A 54 -18.65 -2.33 24.25
C GLU A 54 -19.37 -0.97 24.23
N THR A 55 -20.67 -0.96 23.95
CA THR A 55 -21.50 0.25 24.04
C THR A 55 -22.52 0.08 25.16
N PHE A 56 -22.56 1.06 26.05
CA PHE A 56 -23.49 1.15 27.17
C PHE A 56 -24.49 2.29 26.89
N HIS A 57 -25.75 2.04 27.24
CA HIS A 57 -26.81 3.04 27.22
C HIS A 57 -27.17 3.43 28.64
N PHE A 58 -27.36 4.71 28.90
CA PHE A 58 -27.69 5.21 30.22
C PHE A 58 -28.63 6.43 30.12
N ARG A 59 -29.39 6.67 31.17
CA ARG A 59 -30.27 7.83 31.27
C ARG A 59 -29.52 9.00 31.90
N HIS A 60 -29.53 10.14 31.27
CA HIS A 60 -29.06 11.41 31.83
C HIS A 60 -30.12 12.46 31.68
N LYS A 61 -30.67 12.96 32.79
CA LYS A 61 -31.87 13.82 32.79
C LYS A 61 -33.01 13.13 32.04
N ASN A 62 -33.55 13.75 31.00
CA ASN A 62 -34.66 13.23 30.20
C ASN A 62 -34.20 12.48 28.94
N ASP A 63 -32.90 12.39 28.66
CA ASP A 63 -32.34 11.79 27.44
C ASP A 63 -31.68 10.45 27.69
N ILE A 64 -31.74 9.55 26.69
CA ILE A 64 -30.93 8.34 26.64
C ILE A 64 -29.63 8.66 25.94
N LYS A 65 -28.52 8.57 26.66
CA LYS A 65 -27.17 8.73 26.13
C LYS A 65 -26.49 7.38 25.95
N SER A 66 -25.42 7.35 25.16
CA SER A 66 -24.60 6.15 24.99
C SER A 66 -23.11 6.47 25.05
N LEU A 67 -22.36 5.51 25.57
CA LEU A 67 -20.92 5.52 25.75
C LEU A 67 -20.33 4.25 25.17
N THR A 68 -19.30 4.34 24.33
CA THR A 68 -18.50 3.17 23.92
C THR A 68 -17.19 3.14 24.68
N ILE A 69 -16.88 1.99 25.25
CA ILE A 69 -15.61 1.73 25.94
C ILE A 69 -14.78 0.79 25.07
N VAL A 70 -13.53 1.16 24.87
CA VAL A 70 -12.54 0.39 24.10
C VAL A 70 -11.41 -0.02 25.04
N LYS A 71 -11.20 -1.31 25.17
CA LYS A 71 -10.16 -1.92 26.00
C LYS A 71 -9.01 -2.36 25.09
N VAL A 72 -7.80 -1.93 25.41
CA VAL A 72 -6.60 -2.26 24.63
C VAL A 72 -5.50 -2.73 25.56
N ASP A 73 -4.83 -3.81 25.17
CA ASP A 73 -3.60 -4.25 25.83
C ASP A 73 -2.43 -3.68 25.01
N PHE A 74 -1.69 -2.75 25.62
CA PHE A 74 -0.56 -2.10 24.98
C PHE A 74 0.57 -1.85 25.98
N SER A 75 1.68 -2.52 25.79
CA SER A 75 2.90 -2.38 26.62
C SER A 75 4.01 -1.59 25.90
N GLY A 76 3.77 -1.16 24.66
CA GLY A 76 4.77 -0.49 23.81
C GLY A 76 5.67 -1.45 23.03
N ASN A 77 5.41 -2.74 23.07
CA ASN A 77 6.11 -3.70 22.24
C ASN A 77 5.78 -3.47 20.76
N PRO A 78 6.79 -3.43 19.85
CA PRO A 78 6.58 -3.21 18.41
C PRO A 78 5.51 -4.09 17.76
N ASP A 79 5.34 -5.34 18.21
CA ASP A 79 4.31 -6.25 17.68
C ASP A 79 2.87 -5.83 18.05
N GLU A 80 2.69 -4.96 19.02
CA GLU A 80 1.38 -4.50 19.49
C GLU A 80 0.86 -3.31 18.70
N PHE A 81 1.73 -2.52 18.07
CA PHE A 81 1.32 -1.38 17.22
C PHE A 81 0.34 -1.83 16.15
N SER A 82 0.65 -2.91 15.46
CA SER A 82 -0.20 -3.43 14.38
C SER A 82 -1.49 -4.07 14.87
N LYS A 83 -1.47 -4.70 16.05
CA LYS A 83 -2.69 -5.19 16.71
C LYS A 83 -3.60 -4.01 17.04
N THR A 84 -3.02 -2.94 17.59
CA THR A 84 -3.74 -1.70 17.93
C THR A 84 -4.30 -1.01 16.68
N GLU A 85 -3.57 -1.00 15.56
CA GLU A 85 -4.12 -0.54 14.28
C GLU A 85 -5.34 -1.37 13.84
N ALA A 86 -5.26 -2.70 13.93
CA ALA A 86 -6.39 -3.57 13.60
C ALA A 86 -7.60 -3.28 14.51
N TYR A 87 -7.37 -3.03 15.80
CA TYR A 87 -8.42 -2.58 16.72
C TYR A 87 -9.05 -1.26 16.28
N GLY A 88 -8.25 -0.29 15.81
CA GLY A 88 -8.76 0.97 15.27
C GLY A 88 -9.71 0.76 14.09
N GLY A 89 -9.37 -0.14 13.18
CA GLY A 89 -10.24 -0.49 12.05
C GLY A 89 -11.52 -1.22 12.47
N LYS A 90 -11.44 -2.13 13.44
CA LYS A 90 -12.61 -2.79 14.05
C LYS A 90 -13.52 -1.79 14.75
N LEU A 91 -12.95 -0.84 15.49
CA LEU A 91 -13.68 0.23 16.15
C LEU A 91 -14.44 1.11 15.13
N PHE A 92 -13.76 1.51 14.03
CA PHE A 92 -14.42 2.24 12.96
C PHE A 92 -15.64 1.48 12.43
N SER A 93 -15.46 0.20 12.10
CA SER A 93 -16.53 -0.65 11.56
C SER A 93 -17.68 -0.85 12.56
N PHE A 94 -17.36 -0.97 13.84
CA PHE A 94 -18.34 -1.10 14.92
C PHE A 94 -19.19 0.17 15.05
N LEU A 95 -18.56 1.34 15.16
CA LEU A 95 -19.25 2.63 15.32
C LEU A 95 -20.08 2.99 14.07
N GLU A 96 -19.56 2.69 12.87
CA GLU A 96 -20.28 2.90 11.63
C GLU A 96 -21.56 2.05 11.56
N ARG A 97 -21.51 0.78 11.96
CA ARG A 97 -22.70 -0.10 12.03
C ARG A 97 -23.75 0.41 13.02
N LYS A 98 -23.30 1.02 14.13
CA LYS A 98 -24.20 1.64 15.13
C LYS A 98 -24.78 2.98 14.65
N GLY A 99 -24.34 3.52 13.51
CA GLY A 99 -24.89 4.74 12.91
C GLY A 99 -24.38 6.05 13.50
N PHE A 100 -23.31 6.02 14.30
CA PHE A 100 -22.74 7.24 14.88
C PHE A 100 -22.07 8.11 13.81
N SER A 101 -22.39 9.41 13.79
CA SER A 101 -21.86 10.34 12.78
C SER A 101 -20.82 11.32 13.33
N LYS A 102 -20.90 11.66 14.60
CA LYS A 102 -19.99 12.55 15.31
C LYS A 102 -19.46 11.84 16.53
N ILE A 103 -18.15 11.68 16.59
CA ILE A 103 -17.47 10.91 17.64
C ILE A 103 -16.53 11.84 18.38
N LEU A 104 -16.60 11.80 19.71
CA LEU A 104 -15.61 12.35 20.63
C LEU A 104 -14.82 11.19 21.23
N MET A 105 -13.55 11.08 20.95
CA MET A 105 -12.66 10.02 21.48
C MET A 105 -11.77 10.58 22.59
N MET A 106 -11.82 9.95 23.71
CA MET A 106 -10.98 10.22 24.88
C MET A 106 -10.04 9.03 25.10
N PHE A 107 -8.76 9.31 25.21
CA PHE A 107 -7.77 8.33 25.64
C PHE A 107 -7.44 8.58 27.12
N ILE A 108 -7.61 7.58 27.95
CA ILE A 108 -7.18 7.65 29.34
C ILE A 108 -5.64 7.67 29.37
N HIS A 109 -5.06 8.63 30.10
CA HIS A 109 -3.60 8.85 30.15
C HIS A 109 -2.97 9.04 28.76
N LEU A 110 -3.54 9.95 27.95
CA LEU A 110 -3.09 10.21 26.58
C LEU A 110 -1.60 10.55 26.49
N SER A 111 -1.06 11.31 27.47
CA SER A 111 0.36 11.69 27.54
C SER A 111 1.28 10.47 27.59
N GLU A 112 0.87 9.39 28.25
CA GLU A 112 1.60 8.15 28.43
C GLU A 112 1.33 7.12 27.31
N ASN A 113 0.20 7.31 26.59
CA ASN A 113 -0.30 6.39 25.57
C ASN A 113 -0.32 6.98 24.13
N LYS A 114 0.61 7.91 23.82
CA LYS A 114 0.62 8.60 22.50
C LYS A 114 0.77 7.65 21.33
N GLU A 115 1.58 6.62 21.48
CA GLU A 115 1.84 5.62 20.43
C GLU A 115 0.64 4.71 20.22
N LEU A 116 -0.03 4.30 21.31
CA LEU A 116 -1.32 3.60 21.25
C LEU A 116 -2.35 4.43 20.49
N ALA A 117 -2.50 5.71 20.86
CA ALA A 117 -3.45 6.61 20.23
C ALA A 117 -3.14 6.75 18.73
N SER A 118 -1.86 6.93 18.37
CA SER A 118 -1.43 7.04 16.97
C SER A 118 -1.77 5.78 16.18
N SER A 119 -1.46 4.60 16.70
CA SER A 119 -1.72 3.32 16.04
C SER A 119 -3.22 3.08 15.85
N LEU A 120 -4.01 3.30 16.91
CA LEU A 120 -5.47 3.14 16.83
C LEU A 120 -6.11 4.09 15.82
N LEU A 121 -5.71 5.37 15.82
CA LEU A 121 -6.22 6.38 14.89
C LEU A 121 -5.79 6.12 13.44
N ASN A 122 -4.60 5.56 13.21
CA ASN A 122 -4.16 5.13 11.89
C ASN A 122 -5.08 4.02 11.36
N GLY A 123 -5.33 2.99 12.14
CA GLY A 123 -6.24 1.91 11.75
C GLY A 123 -7.67 2.39 11.52
N PHE A 124 -8.18 3.25 12.40
CA PHE A 124 -9.48 3.89 12.25
C PHE A 124 -9.58 4.68 10.94
N SER A 125 -8.54 5.45 10.61
CA SER A 125 -8.46 6.22 9.38
C SER A 125 -8.36 5.35 8.14
N LEU A 126 -7.50 4.32 8.15
CA LEU A 126 -7.34 3.38 7.05
C LEU A 126 -8.65 2.67 6.67
N LYS A 127 -9.45 2.27 7.69
CA LYS A 127 -10.74 1.62 7.48
C LYS A 127 -11.82 2.57 6.97
N SER A 128 -11.66 3.88 7.20
CA SER A 128 -12.63 4.90 6.75
C SER A 128 -12.66 5.09 5.23
N TYR A 129 -11.64 4.62 4.52
CA TYR A 129 -11.57 4.75 3.05
C TYR A 129 -12.75 4.08 2.35
N ARG A 130 -13.28 4.76 1.33
CA ARG A 130 -14.33 4.26 0.42
C ARG A 130 -14.02 4.66 -1.00
N PHE A 131 -14.22 3.74 -1.91
CA PHE A 131 -14.26 4.02 -3.34
C PHE A 131 -15.72 3.96 -3.81
N ASP A 132 -16.42 5.07 -3.78
CA ASP A 132 -17.82 5.20 -4.16
C ASP A 132 -18.06 6.33 -5.17
N LYS A 133 -17.00 6.75 -5.84
CA LYS A 133 -16.92 7.84 -6.81
C LYS A 133 -18.01 7.75 -7.89
N TYR A 134 -18.30 6.54 -8.36
CA TYR A 134 -19.23 6.27 -9.45
C TYR A 134 -20.66 5.93 -8.99
N LYS A 135 -20.91 5.88 -7.66
CA LYS A 135 -22.25 5.62 -7.13
C LYS A 135 -23.07 6.90 -7.08
N VAL A 136 -24.08 7.03 -7.96
CA VAL A 136 -24.95 8.21 -8.02
C VAL A 136 -26.17 8.07 -7.10
N LYS A 137 -26.88 6.94 -7.18
CA LYS A 137 -28.16 6.74 -6.46
C LYS A 137 -28.00 6.22 -5.02
N THR A 138 -26.92 5.50 -4.72
CA THR A 138 -26.72 4.83 -3.45
C THR A 138 -25.49 5.34 -2.69
N LYS A 139 -25.16 6.64 -2.83
CA LYS A 139 -24.15 7.25 -1.96
C LYS A 139 -24.62 7.10 -0.53
N LYS A 140 -24.25 6.02 0.15
CA LYS A 140 -24.39 5.94 1.60
C LYS A 140 -23.59 7.12 2.16
N LYS A 141 -24.27 8.04 2.83
CA LYS A 141 -23.59 9.09 3.60
C LYS A 141 -22.57 8.38 4.48
N VAL A 142 -21.33 8.85 4.47
CA VAL A 142 -20.32 8.38 5.43
C VAL A 142 -20.92 8.64 6.80
N ASN A 143 -21.23 7.57 7.54
CA ASN A 143 -21.90 7.72 8.81
C ASN A 143 -21.02 8.54 9.77
N ILE A 144 -19.71 8.23 9.82
CA ILE A 144 -18.76 8.97 10.66
C ILE A 144 -18.17 10.13 9.87
N GLN A 145 -18.68 11.34 10.14
CA GLN A 145 -18.25 12.58 9.48
C GLN A 145 -17.07 13.23 10.20
N THR A 146 -17.12 13.24 11.54
CA THR A 146 -16.12 13.89 12.38
C THR A 146 -15.67 12.96 13.50
N LEU A 147 -14.36 12.96 13.72
CA LEU A 147 -13.71 12.38 14.89
C LEU A 147 -13.01 13.51 15.63
N LYS A 148 -13.48 13.81 16.84
CA LYS A 148 -12.85 14.76 17.75
C LYS A 148 -12.06 14.01 18.78
N ILE A 149 -10.82 14.42 19.04
CA ILE A 149 -9.95 13.84 20.06
C ILE A 149 -9.91 14.80 21.24
N LEU A 150 -10.30 14.32 22.40
CA LEU A 150 -10.33 15.14 23.61
C LEU A 150 -8.91 15.18 24.21
N ASP A 151 -8.30 16.37 24.18
CA ASP A 151 -6.96 16.68 24.70
C ASP A 151 -7.07 17.76 25.77
N LEU A 152 -7.49 17.36 26.98
CA LEU A 152 -7.86 18.25 28.07
C LEU A 152 -6.70 19.11 28.58
N ASN A 153 -5.51 18.54 28.61
CA ASN A 153 -4.32 19.14 29.22
C ASN A 153 -3.36 19.76 28.18
N ASN A 154 -3.74 19.79 26.87
CA ASN A 154 -2.79 20.09 25.79
C ASN A 154 -1.56 19.15 25.78
N ASP A 155 -1.72 17.90 26.18
CA ASP A 155 -0.65 16.92 26.26
C ASP A 155 -0.06 16.57 24.87
N ILE A 156 -0.79 16.91 23.81
CA ILE A 156 -0.38 16.62 22.44
C ILE A 156 0.21 17.88 21.81
N SER A 157 1.51 17.86 21.54
CA SER A 157 2.19 18.93 20.82
C SER A 157 1.65 19.10 19.39
N LYS A 158 1.87 20.29 18.78
CA LYS A 158 1.46 20.58 17.40
C LYS A 158 1.96 19.51 16.42
N ASN A 159 3.22 19.09 16.53
CA ASN A 159 3.81 18.06 15.69
C ASN A 159 3.12 16.69 15.88
N GLN A 160 2.74 16.34 17.09
CA GLN A 160 2.02 15.11 17.38
C GLN A 160 0.57 15.16 16.86
N ARG A 161 -0.09 16.32 16.97
CA ARG A 161 -1.42 16.52 16.35
C ARG A 161 -1.33 16.33 14.82
N ASP A 162 -0.29 16.86 14.20
CA ASP A 162 -0.04 16.68 12.77
C ASP A 162 0.21 15.21 12.40
N ILE A 163 0.88 14.43 13.25
CA ILE A 163 1.07 12.99 13.05
C ILE A 163 -0.27 12.25 13.17
N LEU A 164 -1.05 12.56 14.19
CA LEU A 164 -2.33 11.90 14.48
C LEU A 164 -3.43 12.26 13.46
N THR A 165 -3.46 13.52 12.98
CA THR A 165 -4.52 13.97 12.05
C THR A 165 -4.16 13.80 10.58
N ASN A 166 -2.87 13.85 10.26
CA ASN A 166 -2.39 13.86 8.88
C ASN A 166 -1.86 12.52 8.41
N GLY A 167 -2.10 11.41 9.13
CA GLY A 167 -1.71 10.04 8.74
C GLY A 167 -0.98 9.98 7.39
N LYS A 168 0.33 10.40 7.36
CA LYS A 168 1.01 10.67 6.08
C LYS A 168 1.07 9.40 5.24
N ALA A 169 1.29 8.26 5.90
CA ALA A 169 1.19 6.96 5.27
C ALA A 169 -0.26 6.64 4.84
N VAL A 170 -1.27 7.07 5.61
CA VAL A 170 -2.69 6.87 5.26
C VAL A 170 -3.04 7.57 3.95
N LYS A 171 -2.52 8.78 3.70
CA LYS A 171 -2.75 9.50 2.43
C LYS A 171 -2.11 8.77 1.24
N GLY A 172 -0.91 8.22 1.42
CA GLY A 172 -0.27 7.40 0.38
C GLY A 172 -1.03 6.11 0.10
N VAL A 173 -1.49 5.43 1.15
CA VAL A 173 -2.36 4.25 1.02
C VAL A 173 -3.66 4.61 0.29
N PHE A 174 -4.26 5.76 0.57
CA PHE A 174 -5.49 6.20 -0.13
C PHE A 174 -5.23 6.48 -1.60
N LEU A 175 -4.13 7.14 -1.95
CA LEU A 175 -3.74 7.33 -3.35
C LEU A 175 -3.56 5.98 -4.07
N THR A 176 -2.89 5.03 -3.45
CA THR A 176 -2.74 3.67 -4.00
C THR A 176 -4.09 2.99 -4.20
N ARG A 177 -4.98 3.06 -3.20
CA ARG A 177 -6.33 2.48 -3.28
C ARG A 177 -7.18 3.13 -4.36
N ASP A 178 -7.08 4.45 -4.52
CA ASP A 178 -7.77 5.17 -5.59
C ASP A 178 -7.31 4.67 -6.96
N LEU A 179 -5.99 4.60 -7.19
CA LEU A 179 -5.40 4.15 -8.45
C LEU A 179 -5.81 2.69 -8.77
N VAL A 180 -5.67 1.79 -7.80
CA VAL A 180 -5.97 0.34 -7.97
C VAL A 180 -7.47 0.09 -8.18
N SER A 181 -8.34 0.97 -7.70
CA SER A 181 -9.80 0.81 -7.79
C SER A 181 -10.41 1.46 -9.03
N GLU A 182 -9.69 2.35 -9.71
CA GLU A 182 -10.20 3.00 -10.93
C GLU A 182 -10.41 1.98 -12.06
N PRO A 183 -11.52 2.05 -12.80
CA PRO A 183 -11.73 1.20 -13.96
C PRO A 183 -10.83 1.61 -15.14
N ALA A 184 -10.47 0.66 -16.01
CA ALA A 184 -9.52 0.86 -17.10
C ALA A 184 -9.95 1.90 -18.14
N ASN A 185 -11.25 2.09 -18.35
CA ASN A 185 -11.75 3.17 -19.23
C ASN A 185 -11.45 4.58 -18.70
N ILE A 186 -11.13 4.69 -17.41
CA ILE A 186 -10.73 5.94 -16.74
C ILE A 186 -9.22 5.96 -16.48
N LEU A 187 -8.66 4.86 -15.94
CA LEU A 187 -7.24 4.76 -15.61
C LEU A 187 -6.47 3.99 -16.68
N PHE A 188 -5.84 4.71 -17.58
CA PHE A 188 -4.89 4.23 -18.57
C PHE A 188 -3.54 4.96 -18.40
N PRO A 189 -2.44 4.62 -19.10
CA PRO A 189 -1.10 5.12 -18.80
C PRO A 189 -1.02 6.64 -18.65
N GLN A 190 -1.57 7.42 -19.58
CA GLN A 190 -1.57 8.88 -19.49
C GLN A 190 -2.37 9.39 -18.28
N LYS A 191 -3.51 8.75 -17.98
CA LYS A 191 -4.38 9.18 -16.87
C LYS A 191 -3.76 8.88 -15.51
N PHE A 192 -3.01 7.79 -15.40
CA PHE A 192 -2.20 7.51 -14.21
C PHE A 192 -1.24 8.66 -13.92
N VAL A 193 -0.50 9.13 -14.93
CA VAL A 193 0.42 10.27 -14.80
C VAL A 193 -0.31 11.54 -14.36
N GLU A 194 -1.48 11.82 -14.93
CA GLU A 194 -2.28 13.00 -14.59
C GLU A 194 -2.74 12.96 -13.13
N ILE A 195 -3.25 11.83 -12.64
CA ILE A 195 -3.65 11.66 -11.24
C ILE A 195 -2.45 11.86 -10.32
N CYS A 196 -1.28 11.33 -10.70
CA CYS A 196 -0.05 11.46 -9.94
C CYS A 196 0.58 12.87 -9.96
N ASN A 197 0.02 13.86 -10.67
CA ASN A 197 0.47 15.26 -10.57
C ASN A 197 0.32 15.85 -9.15
N VAL A 198 -0.45 15.20 -8.28
CA VAL A 198 -0.51 15.54 -6.84
C VAL A 198 0.88 15.45 -6.18
N LEU A 199 1.77 14.61 -6.67
CA LEU A 199 3.14 14.45 -6.21
C LEU A 199 3.97 15.75 -6.35
N LYS A 200 3.78 16.47 -7.48
CA LYS A 200 4.45 17.77 -7.71
C LYS A 200 4.08 18.80 -6.65
N LYS A 201 2.82 18.77 -6.15
CA LYS A 201 2.34 19.71 -5.13
C LYS A 201 3.02 19.54 -3.76
N VAL A 202 3.63 18.38 -3.53
CA VAL A 202 4.36 18.08 -2.29
C VAL A 202 5.88 18.05 -2.48
N GLY A 203 6.38 18.54 -3.64
CA GLY A 203 7.81 18.71 -3.90
C GLY A 203 8.52 17.51 -4.55
N VAL A 204 7.78 16.51 -5.04
CA VAL A 204 8.37 15.43 -5.83
C VAL A 204 8.59 15.93 -7.25
N SER A 205 9.81 15.80 -7.77
CA SER A 205 10.09 16.03 -9.19
C SER A 205 9.56 14.85 -10.01
N VAL A 206 8.81 15.15 -11.07
CA VAL A 206 8.20 14.14 -11.94
C VAL A 206 8.59 14.37 -13.38
N GLU A 207 9.21 13.36 -13.99
CA GLU A 207 9.57 13.30 -15.42
C GLU A 207 8.78 12.18 -16.08
N VAL A 208 8.31 12.40 -17.29
CA VAL A 208 7.48 11.43 -18.03
C VAL A 208 8.05 11.21 -19.42
N PHE A 209 8.23 9.96 -19.80
CA PHE A 209 8.65 9.55 -21.13
C PHE A 209 7.44 9.10 -21.94
N ASP A 210 7.33 9.64 -23.14
CA ASP A 210 6.40 9.20 -24.17
C ASP A 210 7.02 8.07 -25.00
N GLU A 211 6.25 7.48 -25.91
CA GLU A 211 6.71 6.38 -26.76
C GLU A 211 7.89 6.75 -27.66
N LYS A 212 7.96 8.01 -28.14
CA LYS A 212 9.10 8.49 -28.93
C LYS A 212 10.38 8.42 -28.11
N LYS A 213 10.32 8.87 -26.85
CA LYS A 213 11.44 8.79 -25.91
C LYS A 213 11.77 7.34 -25.55
N LEU A 214 10.76 6.50 -25.27
CA LEU A 214 10.95 5.08 -24.96
C LEU A 214 11.64 4.34 -26.12
N ARG A 215 11.21 4.61 -27.34
CA ARG A 215 11.82 4.05 -28.56
C ARG A 215 13.28 4.50 -28.72
N SER A 216 13.56 5.78 -28.50
CA SER A 216 14.94 6.32 -28.56
C SER A 216 15.86 5.76 -27.47
N LEU A 217 15.32 5.30 -26.35
CA LEU A 217 16.05 4.62 -25.27
C LEU A 217 16.20 3.11 -25.50
N GLY A 218 15.54 2.56 -26.51
CA GLY A 218 15.56 1.11 -26.77
C GLY A 218 14.71 0.28 -25.81
N MET A 219 13.71 0.86 -25.18
CA MET A 219 12.76 0.14 -24.27
C MET A 219 11.72 -0.65 -25.09
N LEU A 220 12.21 -1.56 -25.96
CA LEU A 220 11.35 -2.23 -26.92
C LEU A 220 10.59 -3.41 -26.30
N ALA A 221 11.06 -3.99 -25.20
CA ALA A 221 10.32 -5.02 -24.47
C ALA A 221 9.04 -4.43 -23.85
N LEU A 222 9.13 -3.24 -23.23
CA LEU A 222 7.97 -2.50 -22.73
C LEU A 222 7.02 -2.09 -23.85
N LEU A 223 7.55 -1.55 -24.94
CA LEU A 223 6.75 -1.10 -26.09
C LEU A 223 6.06 -2.27 -26.80
N GLY A 224 6.69 -3.46 -26.83
CA GLY A 224 6.07 -4.68 -27.37
C GLY A 224 4.78 -5.07 -26.64
N VAL A 225 4.74 -4.91 -25.32
CA VAL A 225 3.52 -5.15 -24.55
C VAL A 225 2.41 -4.15 -24.90
N ALA A 226 2.77 -2.89 -25.11
CA ALA A 226 1.79 -1.82 -25.36
C ALA A 226 1.28 -1.78 -26.80
N GLN A 227 1.93 -2.46 -27.77
CA GLN A 227 1.67 -2.23 -29.20
C GLN A 227 0.28 -2.67 -29.67
N GLY A 228 -0.42 -3.53 -28.89
CA GLY A 228 -1.82 -3.91 -29.14
C GLY A 228 -2.85 -2.94 -28.57
N SER A 229 -2.45 -1.90 -27.84
CA SER A 229 -3.37 -0.93 -27.24
C SER A 229 -3.37 0.39 -28.01
N VAL A 230 -4.56 1.02 -28.09
CA VAL A 230 -4.70 2.41 -28.57
C VAL A 230 -4.28 3.44 -27.49
N LYS A 231 -3.92 2.98 -26.27
CA LYS A 231 -3.47 3.82 -25.17
C LYS A 231 -1.94 3.82 -25.12
N PRO A 232 -1.29 4.94 -25.49
CA PRO A 232 0.16 4.97 -25.60
C PRO A 232 0.87 4.75 -24.28
N ALA A 233 1.97 3.97 -24.32
CA ALA A 233 2.82 3.68 -23.17
C ALA A 233 3.44 4.93 -22.56
N ARG A 234 3.73 4.87 -21.26
CA ARG A 234 4.48 5.89 -20.51
C ARG A 234 5.46 5.25 -19.54
N VAL A 235 6.58 5.95 -19.30
CA VAL A 235 7.39 5.70 -18.09
C VAL A 235 7.40 6.98 -17.29
N MET A 236 7.11 6.88 -16.00
CA MET A 236 7.11 8.03 -15.10
C MET A 236 8.21 7.84 -14.04
N ILE A 237 9.10 8.81 -13.94
CA ILE A 237 10.19 8.89 -12.97
C ILE A 237 9.84 9.95 -11.93
N MET A 238 9.94 9.59 -10.67
CA MET A 238 9.62 10.42 -9.51
C MET A 238 10.84 10.54 -8.63
N ARG A 239 11.26 11.77 -8.26
CA ARG A 239 12.45 11.98 -7.43
C ARG A 239 12.09 12.79 -6.20
N TRP A 240 12.53 12.29 -5.05
CA TRP A 240 12.51 12.99 -3.78
C TRP A 240 13.95 13.10 -3.26
N ASN A 241 14.47 14.33 -3.13
CA ASN A 241 15.83 14.62 -2.68
C ASN A 241 15.77 15.14 -1.24
N GLY A 242 15.59 14.25 -0.28
CA GLY A 242 15.41 14.58 1.13
C GLY A 242 16.71 14.62 1.94
N SER A 243 17.79 14.00 1.44
CA SER A 243 19.10 14.02 2.10
C SER A 243 19.75 15.39 2.01
N ASN A 244 20.53 15.75 3.04
CA ASN A 244 21.42 16.92 3.01
C ASN A 244 22.51 16.73 1.96
N ASP A 245 22.99 15.52 1.76
CA ASP A 245 23.93 15.18 0.69
C ASP A 245 23.14 14.82 -0.59
N LYS A 246 23.09 15.80 -1.51
CA LYS A 246 22.42 15.65 -2.82
C LYS A 246 23.13 14.66 -3.75
N LYS A 247 24.41 14.32 -3.49
CA LYS A 247 25.20 13.39 -4.31
C LYS A 247 25.03 11.94 -3.84
N GLN A 248 24.43 11.70 -2.67
CA GLN A 248 24.19 10.36 -2.18
C GLN A 248 23.32 9.58 -3.17
N PRO A 249 23.74 8.38 -3.61
CA PRO A 249 22.94 7.54 -4.50
C PRO A 249 21.55 7.27 -3.93
N PRO A 250 20.49 7.38 -4.74
CA PRO A 250 19.13 7.15 -4.27
C PRO A 250 18.88 5.68 -3.97
N ILE A 251 17.89 5.42 -3.13
CA ILE A 251 17.21 4.14 -3.09
C ILE A 251 16.07 4.15 -4.10
N ALA A 252 15.93 3.11 -4.91
CA ALA A 252 14.98 3.09 -6.01
C ALA A 252 13.84 2.10 -5.77
N PHE A 253 12.61 2.55 -6.02
CA PHE A 253 11.40 1.73 -6.00
C PHE A 253 10.79 1.71 -7.41
N ILE A 254 10.57 0.51 -7.95
CA ILE A 254 10.10 0.32 -9.32
C ILE A 254 8.74 -0.39 -9.29
N GLY A 255 7.78 0.03 -10.10
CA GLY A 255 6.44 -0.53 -10.10
C GLY A 255 5.96 -0.99 -11.47
N LYS A 256 5.41 -2.22 -11.53
CA LYS A 256 4.61 -2.69 -12.67
C LYS A 256 3.35 -1.84 -12.76
N GLY A 257 3.06 -1.31 -13.95
CA GLY A 257 1.93 -0.44 -14.22
C GLY A 257 1.11 -0.89 -15.44
N VAL A 258 0.71 -2.15 -15.50
CA VAL A 258 -0.20 -2.64 -16.54
C VAL A 258 -1.61 -2.20 -16.16
N THR A 259 -2.11 -1.13 -16.79
CA THR A 259 -3.37 -0.48 -16.39
C THR A 259 -4.61 -1.31 -16.69
N PHE A 260 -4.51 -2.21 -17.66
CA PHE A 260 -5.43 -3.33 -17.87
C PHE A 260 -4.69 -4.46 -18.58
N ASP A 261 -4.92 -5.69 -18.17
CA ASP A 261 -4.26 -6.87 -18.73
C ASP A 261 -5.28 -7.90 -19.22
N THR A 262 -5.42 -7.99 -20.53
CA THR A 262 -6.24 -9.06 -21.16
C THR A 262 -5.44 -10.35 -21.37
N GLY A 263 -4.11 -10.32 -21.15
CA GLY A 263 -3.17 -11.33 -21.60
C GLY A 263 -2.62 -11.09 -23.01
N GLY A 264 -3.14 -10.12 -23.74
CA GLY A 264 -2.81 -9.91 -25.14
C GLY A 264 -3.35 -11.06 -26.03
N ILE A 265 -2.55 -11.55 -27.00
CA ILE A 265 -2.92 -12.69 -27.85
C ILE A 265 -3.06 -13.99 -27.02
N SER A 266 -2.26 -14.17 -25.97
CA SER A 266 -2.44 -15.24 -24.96
C SER A 266 -3.56 -14.87 -24.01
N ILE A 267 -4.80 -14.72 -24.53
CA ILE A 267 -5.93 -14.12 -23.84
C ILE A 267 -6.35 -14.88 -22.59
N LYS A 268 -6.59 -14.15 -21.52
CA LYS A 268 -7.10 -14.71 -20.25
C LYS A 268 -8.54 -15.25 -20.40
N PRO A 269 -8.95 -16.21 -19.56
CA PRO A 269 -10.38 -16.56 -19.43
C PRO A 269 -11.21 -15.32 -19.04
N SER A 270 -12.46 -15.25 -19.50
CA SER A 270 -13.36 -14.12 -19.20
C SER A 270 -13.64 -13.94 -17.69
N GLY A 271 -13.73 -15.04 -16.94
CA GLY A 271 -13.98 -14.99 -15.49
C GLY A 271 -12.80 -14.41 -14.72
N GLY A 272 -13.01 -13.26 -14.07
CA GLY A 272 -11.99 -12.54 -13.32
C GLY A 272 -11.16 -11.54 -14.13
N MET A 273 -11.38 -11.43 -15.45
CA MET A 273 -10.68 -10.44 -16.29
C MET A 273 -11.05 -9.02 -15.86
N GLU A 274 -12.23 -8.76 -15.35
CA GLU A 274 -12.66 -7.47 -14.81
C GLU A 274 -11.80 -6.99 -13.62
N ASP A 275 -11.14 -7.92 -12.94
CA ASP A 275 -10.24 -7.63 -11.84
C ASP A 275 -8.87 -7.16 -12.32
N MET A 276 -8.51 -7.35 -13.60
CA MET A 276 -7.20 -6.98 -14.18
C MET A 276 -6.96 -5.47 -14.27
N LYS A 277 -7.90 -4.64 -13.88
CA LYS A 277 -7.71 -3.19 -13.62
C LYS A 277 -6.71 -2.92 -12.49
N TRP A 278 -6.50 -3.87 -11.56
CA TRP A 278 -5.55 -3.73 -10.48
C TRP A 278 -4.13 -4.22 -10.81
N ASP A 279 -3.89 -4.64 -12.05
CA ASP A 279 -2.58 -5.16 -12.48
C ASP A 279 -1.49 -4.06 -12.58
N MET A 280 -1.84 -2.87 -12.24
CA MET A 280 -0.96 -1.72 -12.01
C MET A 280 -0.68 -1.46 -10.51
N GLY A 281 -0.95 -2.43 -9.64
CA GLY A 281 -0.82 -2.30 -8.19
C GLY A 281 0.59 -1.92 -7.76
N GLY A 282 1.63 -2.46 -8.41
CA GLY A 282 3.02 -2.10 -8.16
C GLY A 282 3.29 -0.61 -8.39
N ALA A 283 2.83 -0.07 -9.53
CA ALA A 283 2.93 1.37 -9.81
C ALA A 283 2.14 2.21 -8.81
N GLY A 284 0.95 1.76 -8.43
CA GLY A 284 0.11 2.41 -7.42
C GLY A 284 0.83 2.51 -6.06
N VAL A 285 1.49 1.43 -5.63
CA VAL A 285 2.27 1.43 -4.38
C VAL A 285 3.45 2.40 -4.46
N VAL A 286 4.20 2.40 -5.56
CA VAL A 286 5.34 3.31 -5.73
C VAL A 286 4.88 4.77 -5.69
N ALA A 287 3.79 5.12 -6.38
CA ALA A 287 3.21 6.47 -6.32
C ALA A 287 2.76 6.86 -4.89
N GLY A 288 2.06 5.95 -4.19
CA GLY A 288 1.63 6.15 -2.81
C GLY A 288 2.79 6.28 -1.82
N LEU A 289 3.85 5.51 -2.01
CA LEU A 289 5.08 5.61 -1.22
C LEU A 289 5.76 6.97 -1.43
N MET A 290 5.98 7.38 -2.68
CA MET A 290 6.61 8.68 -3.00
C MET A 290 5.81 9.84 -2.41
N TYR A 291 4.47 9.77 -2.44
CA TYR A 291 3.60 10.74 -1.81
C TYR A 291 3.77 10.77 -0.29
N THR A 292 3.83 9.60 0.35
CA THR A 292 4.06 9.45 1.81
C THR A 292 5.40 10.05 2.23
N LEU A 293 6.48 9.68 1.52
CA LEU A 293 7.85 10.14 1.83
C LEU A 293 7.97 11.66 1.71
N ALA A 294 7.38 12.25 0.68
CA ALA A 294 7.35 13.69 0.50
C ALA A 294 6.54 14.40 1.60
N LEU A 295 5.34 13.91 1.93
CA LEU A 295 4.50 14.46 2.99
C LEU A 295 5.19 14.44 4.36
N ARG A 296 5.95 13.38 4.67
CA ARG A 296 6.69 13.30 5.94
C ARG A 296 8.06 13.97 5.90
N LYS A 297 8.45 14.52 4.75
CA LYS A 297 9.77 15.15 4.53
C LYS A 297 10.90 14.19 4.88
N SER A 298 10.87 12.98 4.28
CA SER A 298 11.90 11.96 4.47
C SER A 298 13.29 12.51 4.22
N LYS A 299 14.26 12.12 5.04
CA LYS A 299 15.68 12.53 4.92
C LYS A 299 16.45 11.72 3.88
N ALA A 300 15.83 10.75 3.23
CA ALA A 300 16.44 9.92 2.21
C ALA A 300 16.33 10.53 0.81
N ASN A 301 17.31 10.26 -0.07
CA ASN A 301 17.15 10.42 -1.50
C ASN A 301 16.44 9.19 -2.07
N VAL A 302 15.27 9.38 -2.66
CA VAL A 302 14.43 8.29 -3.16
C VAL A 302 14.02 8.53 -4.60
N LEU A 303 14.09 7.46 -5.38
CA LEU A 303 13.66 7.41 -6.77
C LEU A 303 12.48 6.44 -6.89
N GLY A 304 11.37 6.88 -7.42
CA GLY A 304 10.27 6.04 -7.89
C GLY A 304 10.28 5.95 -9.40
N ALA A 305 10.04 4.77 -9.97
CA ALA A 305 9.89 4.60 -11.42
C ALA A 305 8.75 3.63 -11.71
N VAL A 306 7.93 3.94 -12.70
CA VAL A 306 6.82 3.07 -13.10
C VAL A 306 6.74 2.94 -14.62
N GLY A 307 6.64 1.73 -15.12
CA GLY A 307 6.34 1.43 -16.52
C GLY A 307 4.84 1.24 -16.67
N LEU A 308 4.21 2.07 -17.49
CA LEU A 308 2.77 2.16 -17.66
C LEU A 308 2.37 1.73 -19.07
N VAL A 309 1.62 0.64 -19.18
CA VAL A 309 1.14 0.07 -20.44
C VAL A 309 -0.28 -0.47 -20.27
N GLU A 310 -0.92 -0.81 -21.36
CA GLU A 310 -2.14 -1.62 -21.40
C GLU A 310 -1.89 -2.79 -22.35
N ASN A 311 -2.15 -4.02 -21.90
CA ASN A 311 -1.93 -5.24 -22.67
C ASN A 311 -3.25 -5.71 -23.30
N MET A 312 -3.38 -5.52 -24.63
CA MET A 312 -4.63 -5.78 -25.36
C MET A 312 -4.39 -6.67 -26.57
N PRO A 313 -5.37 -7.52 -26.96
CA PRO A 313 -5.37 -8.22 -28.23
C PRO A 313 -5.76 -7.24 -29.35
N ASP A 314 -4.99 -7.24 -30.42
CA ASP A 314 -5.22 -6.42 -31.61
C ASP A 314 -4.49 -7.02 -32.80
N GLY A 315 -4.78 -6.59 -34.02
CA GLY A 315 -4.06 -7.00 -35.21
C GLY A 315 -2.57 -6.60 -35.23
N ASN A 316 -2.19 -5.60 -34.41
CA ASN A 316 -0.82 -5.17 -34.24
C ASN A 316 -0.18 -5.69 -32.93
N ALA A 317 -0.91 -6.49 -32.14
CA ALA A 317 -0.42 -6.97 -30.84
C ALA A 317 0.79 -7.90 -31.01
N GLN A 318 1.63 -7.93 -29.97
CA GLN A 318 2.72 -8.89 -29.83
C GLN A 318 2.18 -10.33 -29.82
N ARG A 319 2.85 -11.24 -30.53
CA ARG A 319 2.40 -12.62 -30.69
C ARG A 319 3.32 -13.60 -29.95
N PRO A 320 2.81 -14.72 -29.47
CA PRO A 320 3.68 -15.83 -29.05
C PRO A 320 4.66 -16.21 -30.20
N GLY A 321 5.95 -16.31 -29.85
CA GLY A 321 7.03 -16.55 -30.80
C GLY A 321 7.74 -15.29 -31.30
N ASP A 322 7.21 -14.10 -31.07
CA ASP A 322 7.91 -12.85 -31.39
C ASP A 322 9.18 -12.70 -30.51
N ILE A 323 10.23 -12.15 -31.11
CA ILE A 323 11.47 -11.83 -30.40
C ILE A 323 11.56 -10.32 -30.26
N VAL A 324 11.72 -9.85 -29.01
CA VAL A 324 11.91 -8.43 -28.71
C VAL A 324 13.31 -8.17 -28.15
N LYS A 325 13.85 -6.99 -28.43
CA LYS A 325 15.13 -6.54 -27.87
C LYS A 325 14.86 -5.59 -26.71
N SER A 326 15.33 -5.95 -25.53
CA SER A 326 15.23 -5.07 -24.36
C SER A 326 16.24 -3.93 -24.42
N MET A 327 16.07 -2.91 -23.56
CA MET A 327 17.03 -1.81 -23.42
C MET A 327 18.44 -2.28 -23.03
N SER A 328 18.57 -3.43 -22.38
CA SER A 328 19.87 -4.02 -22.04
C SER A 328 20.64 -4.54 -23.27
N GLY A 329 20.00 -4.62 -24.42
CA GLY A 329 20.52 -5.24 -25.63
C GLY A 329 20.19 -6.73 -25.75
N GLN A 330 19.78 -7.40 -24.67
CA GLN A 330 19.37 -8.80 -24.65
C GLN A 330 18.07 -9.00 -25.42
N THR A 331 18.01 -10.11 -26.17
CA THR A 331 16.83 -10.53 -26.93
C THR A 331 15.98 -11.49 -26.10
N ILE A 332 14.66 -11.36 -26.22
CA ILE A 332 13.69 -12.13 -25.44
C ILE A 332 12.67 -12.75 -26.39
N GLU A 333 12.59 -14.08 -26.44
CA GLU A 333 11.47 -14.77 -27.08
C GLU A 333 10.25 -14.71 -26.18
N VAL A 334 9.15 -14.16 -26.71
CA VAL A 334 7.88 -14.04 -26.00
C VAL A 334 7.04 -15.26 -26.29
N LEU A 335 7.11 -16.27 -25.41
CA LEU A 335 6.29 -17.50 -25.56
C LEU A 335 4.86 -17.31 -25.07
N ASN A 336 4.65 -16.37 -24.18
CA ASN A 336 3.32 -16.08 -23.62
C ASN A 336 3.17 -14.56 -23.41
N THR A 337 2.24 -13.94 -24.09
CA THR A 337 1.98 -12.50 -23.99
C THR A 337 1.27 -12.11 -22.69
N ASP A 338 0.76 -13.05 -21.89
CA ASP A 338 0.23 -12.88 -20.54
C ASP A 338 1.34 -12.88 -19.45
N ALA A 339 2.59 -12.99 -19.86
CA ALA A 339 3.77 -12.78 -19.02
C ALA A 339 4.46 -11.44 -19.38
N GLU A 340 3.68 -10.40 -19.48
CA GLU A 340 4.00 -9.05 -19.97
C GLU A 340 4.67 -8.17 -18.91
N GLY A 341 4.27 -8.32 -17.64
CA GLY A 341 4.74 -7.45 -16.55
C GLY A 341 6.25 -7.49 -16.38
N ARG A 342 6.87 -8.66 -16.56
CA ARG A 342 8.32 -8.82 -16.52
C ARG A 342 9.03 -8.15 -17.70
N LEU A 343 8.41 -8.07 -18.86
CA LEU A 343 8.91 -7.35 -20.03
C LEU A 343 8.91 -5.84 -19.77
N VAL A 344 7.85 -5.31 -19.20
CA VAL A 344 7.75 -3.92 -18.77
C VAL A 344 8.83 -3.57 -17.77
N LEU A 345 8.99 -4.43 -16.73
CA LEU A 345 9.96 -4.20 -15.66
C LEU A 345 11.41 -4.33 -16.13
N ALA A 346 11.72 -5.22 -17.07
CA ALA A 346 13.06 -5.41 -17.61
C ALA A 346 13.69 -4.10 -18.07
N ASP A 347 13.00 -3.35 -18.92
CA ASP A 347 13.49 -2.09 -19.46
C ASP A 347 13.60 -0.99 -18.40
N VAL A 348 12.61 -0.91 -17.49
CA VAL A 348 12.60 0.11 -16.42
C VAL A 348 13.71 -0.17 -15.40
N LEU A 349 13.89 -1.43 -14.97
CA LEU A 349 14.96 -1.82 -14.03
C LEU A 349 16.33 -1.51 -14.62
N TRP A 350 16.56 -1.88 -15.89
CA TRP A 350 17.81 -1.60 -16.57
C TRP A 350 18.09 -0.11 -16.67
N TYR A 351 17.10 0.69 -17.09
CA TYR A 351 17.24 2.14 -17.16
C TYR A 351 17.61 2.76 -15.82
N ILE A 352 16.92 2.37 -14.75
CA ILE A 352 17.17 2.91 -13.42
C ILE A 352 18.58 2.55 -12.94
N LYS A 353 18.98 1.30 -13.13
CA LYS A 353 20.33 0.81 -12.80
C LYS A 353 21.41 1.64 -13.50
N GLU A 354 21.33 1.78 -14.82
CA GLU A 354 22.37 2.44 -15.62
C GLU A 354 22.40 3.96 -15.39
N LYS A 355 21.23 4.59 -15.38
CA LYS A 355 21.14 6.05 -15.34
C LYS A 355 21.38 6.64 -13.96
N PHE A 356 20.88 5.99 -12.92
CA PHE A 356 20.88 6.55 -11.56
C PHE A 356 21.83 5.85 -10.59
N LYS A 357 22.34 4.69 -10.93
CA LYS A 357 23.28 3.90 -10.11
C LYS A 357 22.81 3.84 -8.65
N PRO A 358 21.59 3.36 -8.38
CA PRO A 358 21.00 3.43 -7.06
C PRO A 358 21.77 2.55 -6.06
N LYS A 359 21.71 2.93 -4.77
CA LYS A 359 22.27 2.14 -3.68
C LYS A 359 21.62 0.75 -3.56
N LEU A 360 20.34 0.68 -3.86
CA LEU A 360 19.54 -0.54 -3.95
C LEU A 360 18.29 -0.31 -4.79
N MET A 361 17.67 -1.39 -5.23
CA MET A 361 16.39 -1.38 -5.94
C MET A 361 15.41 -2.32 -5.26
N VAL A 362 14.15 -1.89 -5.14
CA VAL A 362 13.01 -2.74 -4.77
C VAL A 362 11.94 -2.59 -5.83
N ASP A 363 11.57 -3.66 -6.51
CA ASP A 363 10.43 -3.60 -7.41
C ASP A 363 9.21 -4.32 -6.85
N LEU A 364 8.04 -3.85 -7.27
CA LEU A 364 6.75 -4.38 -6.86
C LEU A 364 5.90 -4.64 -8.11
N ALA A 365 5.33 -5.83 -8.17
CA ALA A 365 4.46 -6.21 -9.28
C ALA A 365 3.36 -7.18 -8.82
N THR A 366 2.19 -7.02 -9.40
CA THR A 366 1.17 -8.06 -9.47
C THR A 366 1.58 -9.02 -10.59
N LEU A 367 2.61 -9.86 -10.30
CA LEU A 367 3.37 -10.48 -11.37
C LEU A 367 2.85 -11.85 -11.77
N THR A 368 2.48 -12.69 -10.78
CA THR A 368 2.18 -14.09 -11.10
C THR A 368 0.95 -14.63 -10.37
N GLY A 369 0.15 -15.41 -11.09
CA GLY A 369 -0.87 -16.25 -10.44
C GLY A 369 -0.25 -17.33 -9.54
N ALA A 370 0.98 -17.74 -9.82
CA ALA A 370 1.71 -18.75 -9.04
C ALA A 370 1.96 -18.32 -7.60
N ILE A 371 2.18 -17.04 -7.32
CA ILE A 371 2.35 -16.56 -5.94
C ILE A 371 1.05 -16.66 -5.14
N ILE A 372 -0.09 -16.47 -5.80
CA ILE A 372 -1.40 -16.62 -5.15
C ILE A 372 -1.64 -18.07 -4.75
N VAL A 373 -1.24 -19.02 -5.62
CA VAL A 373 -1.31 -20.45 -5.31
C VAL A 373 -0.39 -20.82 -4.14
N ALA A 374 0.80 -20.22 -4.07
CA ALA A 374 1.80 -20.53 -3.04
C ALA A 374 1.48 -19.87 -1.68
N LEU A 375 1.05 -18.61 -1.66
CA LEU A 375 0.99 -17.77 -0.45
C LEU A 375 -0.42 -17.22 -0.15
N GLY A 376 -1.39 -17.47 -1.03
CA GLY A 376 -2.77 -16.99 -0.91
C GLY A 376 -2.86 -15.46 -0.98
N ASP A 377 -3.78 -14.91 -0.18
CA ASP A 377 -4.03 -13.48 -0.02
C ASP A 377 -3.40 -12.90 1.29
N ARG A 378 -2.51 -13.69 1.91
CA ARG A 378 -1.94 -13.38 3.23
C ARG A 378 -0.54 -12.79 3.14
N TYR A 379 0.30 -13.31 2.25
CA TYR A 379 1.70 -12.90 2.10
C TYR A 379 2.00 -12.50 0.66
N ALA A 380 2.82 -11.45 0.50
CA ALA A 380 3.49 -11.23 -0.78
C ALA A 380 4.77 -12.08 -0.87
N GLY A 381 5.17 -12.46 -2.09
CA GLY A 381 6.43 -13.14 -2.31
C GLY A 381 7.60 -12.15 -2.29
N LEU A 382 8.66 -12.47 -1.53
CA LEU A 382 9.92 -11.73 -1.53
C LEU A 382 11.00 -12.57 -2.22
N PHE A 383 11.69 -11.99 -3.19
CA PHE A 383 12.88 -12.52 -3.83
C PHE A 383 13.99 -11.48 -3.74
N SER A 384 15.24 -11.88 -3.47
CA SER A 384 16.34 -10.92 -3.37
C SER A 384 17.67 -11.57 -3.66
N ASN A 385 18.59 -10.82 -4.25
CA ASN A 385 19.99 -11.17 -4.43
C ASN A 385 20.88 -10.71 -3.25
N ASN A 386 20.28 -10.09 -2.20
CA ASN A 386 21.01 -9.52 -1.08
C ASN A 386 20.34 -9.87 0.26
N GLU A 387 21.12 -10.46 1.18
CA GLU A 387 20.65 -10.93 2.48
C GLU A 387 20.23 -9.79 3.40
N ASP A 388 21.07 -8.78 3.55
CA ASP A 388 20.81 -7.62 4.42
C ASP A 388 19.51 -6.88 4.00
N LEU A 389 19.30 -6.71 2.69
CA LEU A 389 18.07 -6.10 2.16
C LEU A 389 16.84 -6.97 2.49
N SER A 390 16.95 -8.29 2.33
CA SER A 390 15.87 -9.23 2.67
C SER A 390 15.47 -9.12 4.14
N GLU A 391 16.45 -9.17 5.05
CA GLU A 391 16.21 -9.10 6.48
C GLU A 391 15.56 -7.78 6.91
N LYS A 392 16.02 -6.66 6.37
CA LYS A 392 15.44 -5.33 6.63
C LYS A 392 13.99 -5.23 6.17
N LEU A 393 13.67 -5.81 4.99
CA LEU A 393 12.30 -5.87 4.48
C LEU A 393 11.43 -6.79 5.35
N LEU A 394 11.91 -7.98 5.73
CA LEU A 394 11.22 -8.91 6.62
C LEU A 394 10.95 -8.30 8.00
N LYS A 395 11.91 -7.56 8.56
CA LYS A 395 11.73 -6.84 9.83
C LYS A 395 10.61 -5.79 9.71
N SER A 396 10.63 -4.98 8.64
CA SER A 396 9.60 -3.97 8.38
C SER A 396 8.22 -4.59 8.17
N SER A 397 8.16 -5.73 7.48
CA SER A 397 6.94 -6.51 7.26
C SER A 397 6.28 -6.97 8.56
N ARG A 398 7.07 -7.49 9.50
CA ARG A 398 6.57 -7.92 10.81
C ARG A 398 5.96 -6.76 11.59
N ILE A 399 6.63 -5.61 11.62
CA ILE A 399 6.17 -4.42 12.35
C ILE A 399 4.89 -3.85 11.75
N THR A 400 4.81 -3.74 10.41
CA THR A 400 3.64 -3.16 9.74
C THR A 400 2.51 -4.16 9.51
N ARG A 401 2.77 -5.47 9.69
CA ARG A 401 1.85 -6.57 9.37
C ARG A 401 1.41 -6.59 7.90
N GLU A 402 2.14 -5.91 7.03
CA GLU A 402 2.10 -6.15 5.59
C GLU A 402 3.08 -7.29 5.31
N LEU A 403 2.57 -8.53 5.39
CA LEU A 403 3.40 -9.73 5.50
C LEU A 403 4.00 -10.13 4.17
N ILE A 404 5.30 -10.45 4.19
CA ILE A 404 6.04 -11.00 3.06
C ILE A 404 6.69 -12.32 3.45
N TRP A 405 6.87 -13.20 2.49
CA TRP A 405 7.55 -14.49 2.66
C TRP A 405 8.64 -14.65 1.62
N ARG A 406 9.85 -14.98 2.06
CA ARG A 406 10.99 -15.12 1.16
C ARG A 406 10.96 -16.46 0.45
N LEU A 407 11.15 -16.43 -0.87
CA LEU A 407 11.28 -17.55 -1.78
C LEU A 407 12.69 -17.55 -2.40
N PRO A 408 13.19 -18.72 -2.83
CA PRO A 408 14.57 -18.86 -3.30
C PRO A 408 14.81 -18.19 -4.66
N LEU A 409 16.05 -17.79 -4.89
CA LEU A 409 16.64 -17.51 -6.19
C LEU A 409 17.80 -18.48 -6.39
N ASP A 410 17.72 -19.33 -7.43
CA ASP A 410 18.71 -20.38 -7.69
C ASP A 410 19.11 -20.41 -9.16
N LYS A 411 20.38 -20.76 -9.44
CA LYS A 411 20.94 -20.83 -10.80
C LYS A 411 20.23 -21.89 -11.67
N GLU A 412 19.71 -22.95 -11.08
CA GLU A 412 18.99 -23.97 -11.83
C GLU A 412 17.66 -23.45 -12.36
N PHE A 413 16.95 -22.60 -11.59
CA PHE A 413 15.77 -21.91 -12.09
C PHE A 413 16.10 -20.86 -13.17
N ASP A 414 17.26 -20.20 -13.08
CA ASP A 414 17.71 -19.26 -14.10
C ASP A 414 17.95 -19.94 -15.45
N LYS A 415 18.57 -21.13 -15.47
CA LYS A 415 18.82 -21.92 -16.68
C LYS A 415 17.54 -22.25 -17.45
N LEU A 416 16.40 -22.39 -16.76
CA LEU A 416 15.11 -22.68 -17.39
C LEU A 416 14.62 -21.54 -18.32
N LEU A 417 15.19 -20.35 -18.20
CA LEU A 417 14.88 -19.18 -19.03
C LEU A 417 15.76 -19.11 -20.29
N ASN A 418 16.76 -19.98 -20.44
CA ASN A 418 17.60 -20.01 -21.63
C ASN A 418 16.75 -20.39 -22.86
N CYS A 419 17.08 -19.81 -23.99
CA CYS A 419 16.37 -19.95 -25.24
C CYS A 419 17.33 -20.38 -26.34
N ASN A 420 16.83 -21.09 -27.36
CA ASN A 420 17.64 -21.53 -28.50
C ASN A 420 17.71 -20.48 -29.60
N VAL A 421 16.78 -19.54 -29.65
CA VAL A 421 16.62 -18.56 -30.74
C VAL A 421 16.80 -17.11 -30.28
N ALA A 422 16.91 -16.89 -28.96
CA ALA A 422 17.14 -15.60 -28.33
C ALA A 422 18.04 -15.79 -27.10
N ASP A 423 18.48 -14.68 -26.45
CA ASP A 423 19.27 -14.78 -25.23
C ASP A 423 18.47 -15.39 -24.08
N MET A 424 17.15 -15.18 -24.09
CA MET A 424 16.23 -15.75 -23.09
C MET A 424 14.81 -15.83 -23.62
N LYS A 425 13.94 -16.53 -22.87
CA LYS A 425 12.49 -16.55 -23.09
C LYS A 425 11.77 -15.97 -21.88
N ASN A 426 10.55 -15.42 -22.09
CA ASN A 426 9.81 -14.76 -21.02
C ASN A 426 9.13 -15.72 -20.03
N ILE A 427 8.94 -17.00 -20.40
CA ILE A 427 8.44 -18.06 -19.52
C ILE A 427 9.22 -19.36 -19.75
N THR A 428 9.18 -20.28 -18.77
CA THR A 428 9.86 -21.57 -18.87
C THR A 428 9.15 -22.59 -19.75
N GLY A 429 7.85 -22.41 -20.01
CA GLY A 429 7.00 -23.38 -20.70
C GLY A 429 6.50 -24.50 -19.78
N THR A 430 6.87 -24.51 -18.50
CA THR A 430 6.42 -25.48 -17.49
C THR A 430 5.57 -24.81 -16.42
N ARG A 431 4.73 -25.59 -15.70
CA ARG A 431 3.87 -25.05 -14.62
C ARG A 431 4.61 -24.80 -13.30
N GLY A 432 5.79 -25.42 -13.10
CA GLY A 432 6.52 -25.36 -11.83
C GLY A 432 7.24 -24.04 -11.64
N ALA A 433 7.38 -23.61 -10.38
CA ALA A 433 8.22 -22.50 -9.93
C ALA A 433 7.93 -21.14 -10.61
N GLY A 434 6.69 -20.88 -11.06
CA GLY A 434 6.36 -19.72 -11.89
C GLY A 434 6.73 -18.36 -11.29
N SER A 435 6.57 -18.17 -9.97
CA SER A 435 6.97 -16.93 -9.29
C SER A 435 8.50 -16.81 -9.20
N ILE A 436 9.19 -17.94 -8.95
CA ILE A 436 10.66 -17.97 -8.85
C ILE A 436 11.30 -17.64 -10.19
N THR A 437 10.81 -18.26 -11.27
CA THR A 437 11.35 -18.02 -12.62
C THR A 437 11.01 -16.63 -13.14
N ALA A 438 9.88 -16.04 -12.74
CA ALA A 438 9.57 -14.63 -13.01
C ALA A 438 10.58 -13.70 -12.32
N ALA A 439 10.90 -13.96 -11.04
CA ALA A 439 11.91 -13.21 -10.32
C ALA A 439 13.32 -13.41 -10.91
N GLN A 440 13.67 -14.64 -11.34
CA GLN A 440 14.94 -14.91 -12.03
C GLN A 440 15.04 -14.14 -13.35
N PHE A 441 13.95 -14.04 -14.11
CA PHE A 441 13.92 -13.20 -15.31
C PHE A 441 14.29 -11.75 -14.98
N LEU A 442 13.65 -11.15 -13.97
CA LEU A 442 13.94 -9.77 -13.54
C LEU A 442 15.39 -9.62 -13.06
N LYS A 443 15.93 -10.61 -12.36
CA LYS A 443 17.30 -10.61 -11.87
C LYS A 443 18.33 -10.39 -12.99
N ARG A 444 18.09 -10.87 -14.22
CA ARG A 444 18.98 -10.67 -15.38
C ARG A 444 19.14 -9.19 -15.78
N PHE A 445 18.27 -8.28 -15.28
CA PHE A 445 18.29 -6.86 -15.60
C PHE A 445 18.77 -5.95 -14.48
N VAL A 446 19.09 -6.50 -13.31
CA VAL A 446 19.50 -5.68 -12.14
C VAL A 446 21.03 -5.71 -11.90
N GLY A 447 21.76 -6.65 -12.49
CA GLY A 447 23.20 -6.82 -12.29
C GLY A 447 23.54 -7.07 -10.81
N ASP A 448 24.62 -6.43 -10.34
CA ASP A 448 25.13 -6.59 -8.97
C ASP A 448 24.50 -5.60 -7.96
N VAL A 449 23.55 -4.79 -8.39
CA VAL A 449 22.85 -3.86 -7.48
C VAL A 449 22.07 -4.68 -6.45
N PRO A 450 22.18 -4.39 -5.13
CA PRO A 450 21.30 -4.98 -4.13
C PRO A 450 19.84 -4.80 -4.51
N TRP A 451 19.13 -5.91 -4.70
CA TRP A 451 17.79 -5.90 -5.28
C TRP A 451 16.84 -6.83 -4.54
N ALA A 452 15.59 -6.41 -4.45
CA ALA A 452 14.48 -7.23 -4.01
C ALA A 452 13.27 -7.05 -4.94
N HIS A 453 12.59 -8.15 -5.24
CA HIS A 453 11.29 -8.18 -5.90
C HIS A 453 10.21 -8.56 -4.91
N LEU A 454 9.11 -7.82 -4.91
CA LEU A 454 7.89 -8.14 -4.17
C LEU A 454 6.77 -8.50 -5.16
N ASP A 455 6.44 -9.79 -5.24
CA ASP A 455 5.23 -10.22 -5.98
C ASP A 455 4.01 -10.04 -5.09
N ILE A 456 3.24 -8.99 -5.38
CA ILE A 456 2.09 -8.53 -4.59
C ILE A 456 0.74 -8.96 -5.18
N ALA A 457 0.72 -9.88 -6.14
CA ALA A 457 -0.51 -10.28 -6.84
C ALA A 457 -1.61 -10.75 -5.87
N GLY A 458 -1.26 -11.51 -4.83
CA GLY A 458 -2.23 -12.02 -3.86
C GLY A 458 -2.74 -10.99 -2.85
N VAL A 459 -2.02 -9.88 -2.64
CA VAL A 459 -2.28 -8.96 -1.51
C VAL A 459 -2.74 -7.56 -1.93
N THR A 460 -2.72 -7.25 -3.23
CA THR A 460 -3.11 -5.94 -3.77
C THR A 460 -4.61 -5.67 -3.65
N TRP A 461 -5.43 -6.71 -3.79
CA TRP A 461 -6.88 -6.64 -3.77
C TRP A 461 -7.49 -7.62 -2.78
N SER A 462 -8.55 -7.21 -2.08
CA SER A 462 -9.28 -8.09 -1.17
C SER A 462 -10.78 -8.07 -1.47
N LYS A 463 -11.35 -9.23 -1.82
CA LYS A 463 -12.80 -9.37 -2.08
C LYS A 463 -13.64 -9.22 -0.80
N LYS A 464 -13.08 -9.58 0.37
CA LYS A 464 -13.76 -9.51 1.68
C LYS A 464 -13.42 -8.26 2.47
N GLY A 465 -12.33 -7.60 2.12
CA GLY A 465 -11.70 -6.56 2.95
C GLY A 465 -10.87 -7.17 4.09
N THR A 466 -10.21 -6.29 4.84
CA THR A 466 -9.38 -6.62 6.01
C THR A 466 -9.82 -5.78 7.21
N ASP A 467 -9.18 -5.94 8.36
CA ASP A 467 -9.40 -5.03 9.49
C ASP A 467 -9.12 -3.56 9.11
N LEU A 468 -8.19 -3.32 8.18
CA LEU A 468 -7.75 -1.99 7.77
C LEU A 468 -8.33 -1.51 6.43
N SER A 469 -8.99 -2.37 5.67
CA SER A 469 -9.58 -2.01 4.38
C SER A 469 -11.00 -2.56 4.23
N ARG A 470 -11.81 -1.89 3.42
CA ARG A 470 -13.04 -2.45 2.86
C ARG A 470 -12.70 -3.39 1.70
N PRO A 471 -13.67 -4.14 1.14
CA PRO A 471 -13.49 -4.82 -0.16
C PRO A 471 -12.94 -3.84 -1.20
N GLY A 472 -11.92 -4.26 -1.94
CA GLY A 472 -11.22 -3.45 -2.93
C GLY A 472 -9.71 -3.41 -2.72
N GLY A 473 -9.07 -2.35 -3.22
CA GLY A 473 -7.64 -2.12 -3.09
C GLY A 473 -7.21 -2.04 -1.62
N THR A 474 -6.19 -2.81 -1.26
CA THR A 474 -5.68 -2.88 0.11
C THR A 474 -4.72 -1.74 0.43
N GLY A 475 -3.95 -1.29 -0.58
CA GLY A 475 -2.82 -0.38 -0.44
C GLY A 475 -1.60 -1.02 0.21
N PHE A 476 -1.52 -2.36 0.16
CA PHE A 476 -0.37 -3.14 0.63
C PHE A 476 0.94 -2.63 0.02
N GLY A 477 1.99 -2.56 0.82
CA GLY A 477 3.33 -2.18 0.43
C GLY A 477 3.69 -0.73 0.79
N VAL A 478 2.74 0.19 0.82
CA VAL A 478 3.03 1.61 1.15
C VAL A 478 3.57 1.76 2.57
N ARG A 479 2.93 1.13 3.56
CA ARG A 479 3.32 1.21 4.97
C ARG A 479 4.61 0.42 5.23
N LEU A 480 4.74 -0.74 4.62
CA LEU A 480 5.95 -1.58 4.69
C LEU A 480 7.17 -0.80 4.22
N LEU A 481 7.09 -0.21 3.03
CA LEU A 481 8.21 0.49 2.43
C LEU A 481 8.48 1.85 3.08
N ASP A 482 7.45 2.57 3.54
CA ASP A 482 7.65 3.79 4.35
C ASP A 482 8.38 3.47 5.65
N HIS A 483 8.00 2.39 6.34
CA HIS A 483 8.69 1.92 7.54
C HIS A 483 10.14 1.50 7.22
N PHE A 484 10.34 0.74 6.14
CA PHE A 484 11.68 0.33 5.69
C PHE A 484 12.59 1.53 5.44
N VAL A 485 12.12 2.56 4.73
CA VAL A 485 12.88 3.79 4.48
C VAL A 485 13.15 4.53 5.79
N LYS A 486 12.15 4.68 6.65
CA LYS A 486 12.27 5.39 7.93
C LYS A 486 13.32 4.78 8.86
N GLN A 487 13.37 3.46 8.94
CA GLN A 487 14.26 2.76 9.86
C GLN A 487 15.71 2.67 9.36
N ASN A 488 15.92 2.67 8.05
CA ASN A 488 17.24 2.37 7.49
C ASN A 488 17.90 3.57 6.79
N TYR A 489 17.12 4.61 6.44
CA TYR A 489 17.63 5.73 5.62
C TYR A 489 17.14 7.11 6.08
N GLY A 490 16.28 7.23 7.12
CA GLY A 490 15.86 8.48 7.74
C GLY A 490 14.43 8.95 7.55
#